data_a548fc5c5110698f8f5f2df01069fcad
#
_entry.id   a548fc5c5110698f8f5f2df01069fcad
#
_cell.length_a   1.000
_cell.length_b   1.000
_cell.length_c   1.000
_cell.angle_alpha   90.00
_cell.angle_beta   90.00
_cell.angle_gamma   90.00
#
_symmetry.space_group_name_H-M   'P 1'
#
loop_
_entity.id
_entity.type
_entity.pdbx_description
1 polymer ?
#
loop_
_entity_poly.entity_id
_entity_poly.type
_entity_poly.pdbx_seq_one_letter_code
_entity_poly.pdbx_strand_id
1 'polypeptide(L)'
;TPNIGRISICLDGMSSVLSQLYDDKLMEAVSVSQTDVFAAAEEFAKVEGILPAPESSHAIRVAMDEAIKCRETGEEKTILFGLTGTGYFDMYAYEKFNDGKMENYTLTDEEIAASIAKLPKVPGLN
;
A
#
# COMPACT_ATOMS: atom_id res chain seq x y z
N THR A 1 -9.46 -23.22 -3.37
CA THR A 1 -9.36 -22.00 -2.53
C THR A 1 -9.50 -20.81 -3.46
N PRO A 2 -10.41 -19.85 -3.20
CA PRO A 2 -10.49 -18.66 -4.03
C PRO A 2 -9.14 -17.92 -3.97
N ASN A 3 -8.65 -17.45 -5.12
CA ASN A 3 -7.47 -16.59 -5.19
C ASN A 3 -7.82 -15.27 -4.50
N ILE A 4 -7.38 -15.11 -3.25
CA ILE A 4 -7.57 -13.88 -2.49
C ILE A 4 -6.56 -12.86 -3.03
N GLY A 5 -7.07 -11.80 -3.66
CA GLY A 5 -6.23 -10.69 -4.10
C GLY A 5 -5.64 -9.94 -2.90
N ARG A 6 -4.35 -9.63 -2.94
CA ARG A 6 -3.71 -8.75 -1.94
C ARG A 6 -3.79 -7.31 -2.42
N ILE A 7 -4.22 -6.43 -1.54
CA ILE A 7 -4.26 -4.99 -1.81
C ILE A 7 -3.40 -4.29 -0.76
N SER A 8 -2.45 -3.47 -1.22
CA SER A 8 -1.77 -2.49 -0.37
C SER A 8 -2.65 -1.24 -0.27
N ILE A 9 -2.86 -0.74 0.93
CA ILE A 9 -3.74 0.39 1.19
C ILE A 9 -2.90 1.60 1.57
N CYS A 10 -3.08 2.70 0.85
CA CYS A 10 -2.66 4.02 1.29
C CYS A 10 -3.67 4.56 2.32
N LEU A 11 -3.21 5.31 3.31
CA LEU A 11 -3.97 5.70 4.51
C LEU A 11 -5.12 6.70 4.29
N ASP A 12 -5.40 7.11 3.06
CA ASP A 12 -6.39 8.16 2.75
C ASP A 12 -7.86 7.68 2.73
N GLY A 13 -8.10 6.48 3.19
CA GLY A 13 -9.44 5.91 3.29
C GLY A 13 -9.74 4.88 2.21
N MET A 14 -10.52 3.89 2.58
CA MET A 14 -11.02 2.86 1.66
C MET A 14 -12.43 3.20 1.18
N SER A 15 -12.74 2.83 -0.05
CA SER A 15 -14.12 2.82 -0.51
C SER A 15 -14.95 1.81 0.31
N SER A 16 -16.24 2.09 0.49
CA SER A 16 -17.15 1.18 1.21
C SER A 16 -17.19 -0.23 0.59
N VAL A 17 -17.01 -0.33 -0.73
CA VAL A 17 -16.95 -1.63 -1.44
C VAL A 17 -15.71 -2.41 -1.03
N LEU A 18 -14.53 -1.77 -1.01
CA LEU A 18 -13.29 -2.44 -0.59
C LEU A 18 -13.33 -2.84 0.88
N SER A 19 -13.90 -1.99 1.75
CA SER A 19 -14.10 -2.32 3.16
C SER A 19 -14.97 -3.56 3.34
N GLN A 20 -16.05 -3.67 2.56
CA GLN A 20 -16.93 -4.84 2.58
C GLN A 20 -16.21 -6.10 2.09
N LEU A 21 -15.47 -6.01 0.97
CA LEU A 21 -14.70 -7.16 0.45
C LEU A 21 -13.65 -7.66 1.45
N TYR A 22 -13.02 -6.74 2.20
CA TYR A 22 -12.09 -7.09 3.27
C TYR A 22 -12.80 -7.79 4.44
N ASP A 23 -13.96 -7.27 4.87
CA ASP A 23 -14.77 -7.88 5.94
C ASP A 23 -15.26 -9.27 5.55
N ASP A 24 -15.73 -9.44 4.32
CA ASP A 24 -16.17 -10.72 3.73
C ASP A 24 -15.02 -11.71 3.47
N LYS A 25 -13.77 -11.35 3.77
CA LYS A 25 -12.55 -12.17 3.55
C LYS A 25 -12.32 -12.53 2.07
N LEU A 26 -12.81 -11.71 1.15
CA LEU A 26 -12.58 -11.87 -0.28
C LEU A 26 -11.30 -11.19 -0.76
N MET A 27 -10.65 -10.41 0.11
CA MET A 27 -9.36 -9.76 -0.14
C MET A 27 -8.54 -9.67 1.15
N GLU A 28 -7.23 -9.48 0.99
CA GLU A 28 -6.30 -9.17 2.07
C GLU A 28 -5.81 -7.73 1.95
N ALA A 29 -5.55 -7.09 3.09
CA ALA A 29 -4.92 -5.78 3.17
C ALA A 29 -3.48 -5.93 3.69
N VAL A 30 -2.56 -5.19 3.10
CA VAL A 30 -1.14 -5.18 3.49
C VAL A 30 -0.73 -3.73 3.77
N SER A 31 -0.13 -3.49 4.92
CA SER A 31 0.48 -2.20 5.25
C SER A 31 1.94 -2.19 4.82
N VAL A 32 2.36 -1.11 4.17
CA VAL A 32 3.75 -0.91 3.72
C VAL A 32 4.25 0.42 4.28
N SER A 33 5.48 0.44 4.81
CA SER A 33 6.08 1.67 5.32
C SER A 33 6.37 2.66 4.18
N GLN A 34 6.27 3.97 4.44
CA GLN A 34 6.51 4.95 3.37
C GLN A 34 7.94 4.89 2.84
N THR A 35 8.94 4.58 3.65
CA THR A 35 10.32 4.44 3.18
C THR A 35 10.48 3.25 2.22
N ASP A 36 9.79 2.13 2.48
CA ASP A 36 9.79 0.97 1.58
C ASP A 36 9.04 1.26 0.28
N VAL A 37 7.99 2.07 0.34
CA VAL A 37 7.23 2.52 -0.83
C VAL A 37 8.12 3.36 -1.76
N PHE A 38 8.83 4.37 -1.22
CA PHE A 38 9.72 5.21 -2.02
C PHE A 38 10.94 4.46 -2.53
N ALA A 39 11.51 3.53 -1.75
CA ALA A 39 12.58 2.66 -2.23
C ALA A 39 12.13 1.80 -3.42
N ALA A 40 10.94 1.21 -3.36
CA ALA A 40 10.36 0.44 -4.46
C ALA A 40 10.06 1.31 -5.69
N ALA A 41 9.57 2.55 -5.46
CA ALA A 41 9.32 3.52 -6.53
C ALA A 41 10.57 3.88 -7.31
N GLU A 42 11.68 4.14 -6.62
CA GLU A 42 12.95 4.46 -7.27
C GLU A 42 13.56 3.26 -8.01
N GLU A 43 13.48 2.08 -7.43
CA GLU A 43 13.93 0.86 -8.11
C GLU A 43 13.12 0.60 -9.38
N PHE A 44 11.81 0.75 -9.31
CA PHE A 44 10.93 0.65 -10.47
C PHE A 44 11.28 1.70 -11.52
N ALA A 45 11.51 2.95 -11.13
CA ALA A 45 11.90 4.01 -12.05
C ALA A 45 13.24 3.74 -12.73
N LYS A 46 14.21 3.15 -12.03
CA LYS A 46 15.51 2.76 -12.60
C LYS A 46 15.40 1.65 -13.64
N VAL A 47 14.50 0.69 -13.42
CA VAL A 47 14.34 -0.50 -14.28
C VAL A 47 13.40 -0.20 -15.44
N GLU A 48 12.27 0.45 -15.19
CA GLU A 48 11.18 0.64 -16.16
C GLU A 48 11.19 2.03 -16.82
N GLY A 49 11.99 2.98 -16.32
CA GLY A 49 12.04 4.34 -16.83
C GLY A 49 10.79 5.17 -16.53
N ILE A 50 9.96 4.76 -15.61
CA ILE A 50 8.71 5.43 -15.22
C ILE A 50 8.79 5.79 -13.75
N LEU A 51 8.65 7.07 -13.40
CA LEU A 51 8.55 7.53 -12.01
C LEU A 51 7.09 7.41 -11.55
N PRO A 52 6.76 6.47 -10.66
CA PRO A 52 5.38 6.25 -10.23
C PRO A 52 4.96 7.27 -9.16
N ALA A 53 3.65 7.51 -9.03
CA ALA A 53 3.12 8.20 -7.86
C ALA A 53 3.35 7.37 -6.58
N PRO A 54 3.51 8.00 -5.40
CA PRO A 54 3.68 7.28 -4.13
C PRO A 54 2.56 6.27 -3.87
N GLU A 55 1.32 6.61 -4.21
CA GLU A 55 0.16 5.73 -4.06
C GLU A 55 0.31 4.44 -4.88
N SER A 56 0.70 4.57 -6.15
CA SER A 56 0.95 3.40 -7.03
C SER A 56 2.13 2.57 -6.55
N SER A 57 3.08 3.19 -5.86
CA SER A 57 4.29 2.53 -5.37
C SER A 57 4.02 1.57 -4.22
N HIS A 58 2.91 1.71 -3.51
CA HIS A 58 2.44 0.68 -2.56
C HIS A 58 2.15 -0.64 -3.30
N ALA A 59 1.48 -0.58 -4.45
CA ALA A 59 1.20 -1.76 -5.25
C ALA A 59 2.48 -2.34 -5.87
N ILE A 60 3.41 -1.50 -6.30
CA ILE A 60 4.72 -1.92 -6.80
C ILE A 60 5.49 -2.67 -5.71
N ARG A 61 5.56 -2.14 -4.49
CA ARG A 61 6.25 -2.80 -3.38
C ARG A 61 5.69 -4.19 -3.10
N VAL A 62 4.37 -4.31 -3.01
CA VAL A 62 3.71 -5.61 -2.77
C VAL A 62 3.93 -6.56 -3.94
N ALA A 63 3.92 -6.08 -5.19
CA ALA A 63 4.23 -6.89 -6.37
C ALA A 63 5.66 -7.42 -6.34
N MET A 64 6.63 -6.59 -5.93
CA MET A 64 8.02 -7.00 -5.73
C MET A 64 8.14 -8.08 -4.65
N ASP A 65 7.48 -7.92 -3.51
CA ASP A 65 7.49 -8.89 -2.41
C ASP A 65 6.89 -10.24 -2.84
N GLU A 66 5.78 -10.23 -3.58
CA GLU A 66 5.19 -11.46 -4.12
C GLU A 66 6.10 -12.11 -5.18
N ALA A 67 6.77 -11.33 -6.03
CA ALA A 67 7.73 -11.86 -7.00
C ALA A 67 8.95 -12.51 -6.32
N ILE A 68 9.47 -11.88 -5.27
CA ILE A 68 10.56 -12.44 -4.45
C ILE A 68 10.12 -13.76 -3.82
N LYS A 69 8.92 -13.79 -3.23
CA LYS A 69 8.35 -14.99 -2.64
C LYS A 69 8.17 -16.12 -3.67
N CYS A 70 7.69 -15.81 -4.88
CA CYS A 70 7.59 -16.78 -5.96
C CYS A 70 8.95 -17.37 -6.33
N ARG A 71 9.99 -16.53 -6.39
CA ARG A 71 11.36 -16.98 -6.65
C ARG A 71 11.88 -17.94 -5.56
N GLU A 72 11.57 -17.63 -4.28
CA GLU A 72 12.02 -18.44 -3.15
C GLU A 72 11.27 -19.77 -3.02
N THR A 73 9.99 -19.77 -3.33
CA THR A 73 9.13 -20.97 -3.24
C THR A 73 9.11 -21.81 -4.52
N GLY A 74 9.55 -21.25 -5.65
CA GLY A 74 9.40 -21.87 -6.96
C GLY A 74 7.96 -21.88 -7.49
N GLU A 75 7.06 -21.13 -6.89
CA GLU A 75 5.66 -21.02 -7.30
C GLU A 75 5.53 -20.09 -8.50
N GLU A 76 4.88 -20.53 -9.56
CA GLU A 76 4.57 -19.69 -10.72
C GLU A 76 3.27 -18.91 -10.49
N LYS A 77 3.33 -17.58 -10.60
CA LYS A 77 2.16 -16.66 -10.49
C LYS A 77 2.19 -15.58 -11.56
N THR A 78 1.03 -15.15 -11.97
CA THR A 78 0.87 -13.89 -12.69
C THR A 78 0.51 -12.81 -11.67
N ILE A 79 1.36 -11.78 -11.55
CA ILE A 79 1.17 -10.66 -10.62
C ILE A 79 0.70 -9.47 -11.44
N LEU A 80 -0.50 -8.98 -11.17
CA LEU A 80 -1.07 -7.79 -11.79
C LEU A 80 -1.19 -6.67 -10.74
N PHE A 81 -0.70 -5.48 -11.06
CA PHE A 81 -0.87 -4.30 -10.22
C PHE A 81 -1.29 -3.09 -11.05
N GLY A 82 -1.95 -2.11 -10.41
CA GLY A 82 -2.35 -0.87 -11.03
C GLY A 82 -1.26 0.19 -10.93
N LEU A 83 -0.77 0.69 -12.07
CA LEU A 83 0.11 1.84 -12.15
C LEU A 83 -0.74 3.06 -12.52
N THR A 84 -1.27 3.77 -11.52
CA THR A 84 -2.37 4.72 -11.68
C THR A 84 -1.97 6.19 -11.66
N GLY A 85 -0.73 6.51 -11.35
CA GLY A 85 -0.30 7.90 -11.24
C GLY A 85 1.18 8.09 -11.56
N THR A 86 1.55 9.35 -11.82
CA THR A 86 2.93 9.76 -12.06
C THR A 86 3.50 10.47 -10.84
N GLY A 87 4.78 10.22 -10.53
CA GLY A 87 5.51 10.85 -9.44
C GLY A 87 5.98 12.28 -9.72
N TYR A 88 5.75 12.83 -10.92
CA TYR A 88 6.23 14.16 -11.24
C TYR A 88 5.63 15.28 -10.38
N PHE A 89 4.47 15.06 -9.79
CA PHE A 89 3.85 16.01 -8.87
C PHE A 89 4.34 15.86 -7.43
N ASP A 90 5.09 14.77 -7.14
CA ASP A 90 5.54 14.39 -5.80
C ASP A 90 7.06 14.50 -5.62
N MET A 91 7.73 15.27 -6.50
CA MET A 91 9.20 15.42 -6.50
C MET A 91 9.75 15.86 -5.14
N TYR A 92 9.02 16.70 -4.41
CA TYR A 92 9.42 17.11 -3.07
C TYR A 92 9.45 15.93 -2.09
N ALA A 93 8.54 14.99 -2.21
CA ALA A 93 8.53 13.78 -1.37
C ALA A 93 9.71 12.85 -1.72
N TYR A 94 10.02 12.70 -3.01
CA TYR A 94 11.20 11.97 -3.47
C TYR A 94 12.51 12.62 -2.98
N GLU A 95 12.62 13.96 -3.08
CA GLU A 95 13.77 14.70 -2.53
C GLU A 95 13.93 14.44 -1.02
N LYS A 96 12.83 14.52 -0.27
CA LYS A 96 12.83 14.25 1.17
C LYS A 96 13.25 12.82 1.50
N PHE A 97 12.86 11.85 0.69
CA PHE A 97 13.30 10.47 0.81
C PHE A 97 14.81 10.34 0.55
N ASN A 98 15.31 10.90 -0.54
CA ASN A 98 16.73 10.85 -0.92
C ASN A 98 17.64 11.58 0.07
N ASP A 99 17.15 12.65 0.69
CA ASP A 99 17.86 13.37 1.77
C ASP A 99 17.87 12.61 3.11
N GLY A 100 17.21 11.44 3.20
CA GLY A 100 17.09 10.68 4.45
C GLY A 100 16.24 11.38 5.51
N LYS A 101 15.37 12.30 5.10
CA LYS A 101 14.48 13.08 5.98
C LYS A 101 13.06 12.49 6.11
N MET A 102 12.83 11.36 5.48
CA MET A 102 11.54 10.68 5.54
C MET A 102 11.51 9.72 6.72
N GLU A 103 10.53 9.90 7.60
CA GLU A 103 10.35 9.07 8.80
C GLU A 103 9.10 8.21 8.65
N ASN A 104 9.19 6.95 9.06
CA ASN A 104 8.03 6.09 9.16
C ASN A 104 7.22 6.46 10.39
N TYR A 105 5.92 6.62 10.21
CA TYR A 105 4.98 6.86 11.29
C TYR A 105 4.06 5.65 11.46
N THR A 106 3.96 5.18 12.69
CA THR A 106 3.02 4.11 13.07
C THR A 106 2.09 4.68 14.13
N LEU A 107 0.78 4.59 13.88
CA LEU A 107 -0.23 5.00 14.86
C LEU A 107 -0.12 4.13 16.11
N THR A 108 -0.18 4.74 17.27
CA THR A 108 -0.30 4.03 18.55
C THR A 108 -1.71 3.51 18.75
N ASP A 109 -1.87 2.51 19.61
CA ASP A 109 -3.21 1.97 19.93
C ASP A 109 -4.12 3.05 20.54
N GLU A 110 -3.55 4.00 21.30
CA GLU A 110 -4.27 5.13 21.88
C GLU A 110 -4.78 6.10 20.80
N GLU A 111 -3.98 6.39 19.78
CA GLU A 111 -4.37 7.27 18.65
C GLU A 111 -5.45 6.60 17.81
N ILE A 112 -5.34 5.29 17.59
CA ILE A 112 -6.35 4.49 16.89
C ILE A 112 -7.67 4.53 17.68
N ALA A 113 -7.63 4.24 18.98
CA ALA A 113 -8.81 4.26 19.84
C ALA A 113 -9.47 5.65 19.89
N ALA A 114 -8.67 6.71 20.00
CA ALA A 114 -9.15 8.09 19.99
C ALA A 114 -9.80 8.48 18.65
N SER A 115 -9.30 7.93 17.55
CA SER A 115 -9.87 8.17 16.21
C SER A 115 -11.19 7.40 16.02
N ILE A 116 -11.24 6.14 16.46
CA ILE A 116 -12.46 5.31 16.43
C ILE A 116 -13.57 5.93 17.30
N ALA A 117 -13.22 6.48 18.47
CA ALA A 117 -14.18 7.11 19.36
C ALA A 117 -14.90 8.33 18.75
N LYS A 118 -14.31 8.96 17.72
CA LYS A 118 -14.90 10.09 16.99
C LYS A 118 -15.85 9.67 15.87
N LEU A 119 -15.88 8.39 15.50
CA LEU A 119 -16.76 7.92 14.46
C LEU A 119 -18.23 7.97 14.89
N PRO A 120 -19.14 8.33 13.98
CA PRO A 120 -20.58 8.31 14.30
C PRO A 120 -21.01 6.87 14.61
N LYS A 121 -21.78 6.73 15.70
CA LYS A 121 -22.38 5.44 16.04
C LYS A 121 -23.52 5.13 15.09
N VAL A 122 -23.40 4.05 14.33
CA VAL A 122 -24.47 3.60 13.42
C VAL A 122 -25.32 2.56 14.17
N PRO A 123 -26.65 2.79 14.32
CA PRO A 123 -27.52 1.83 14.95
C PRO A 123 -27.47 0.48 14.24
N GLY A 124 -27.21 -0.61 14.97
CA GLY A 124 -27.16 -1.98 14.43
C GLY A 124 -25.79 -2.45 13.95
N LEU A 125 -24.76 -1.60 13.98
CA LEU A 125 -23.35 -2.00 13.84
C LEU A 125 -22.69 -1.93 15.23
N ASN A 126 -22.36 -3.09 15.79
CA ASN A 126 -21.57 -3.22 17.02
C ASN A 126 -20.09 -3.41 16.68
#